data_9be7d64419631c97fd8a9b8d7c42a326
#
_entry.id   9be7d64419631c97fd8a9b8d7c42a326
#
_cell.length_a   1.000
_cell.length_b   1.000
_cell.length_c   1.000
_cell.angle_alpha   90.00
_cell.angle_beta   90.00
_cell.angle_gamma   90.00
#
_symmetry.space_group_name_H-M   'P 1'
#
loop_
_entity.id
_entity.type
_entity.pdbx_description
1 polymer ?
#
loop_
_entity_poly.entity_id
_entity_poly.type
_entity_poly.pdbx_seq_one_letter_code
_entity_poly.pdbx_strand_id
1 'polypeptide(L)'
;MTVKDYGGIGGLKTVSIRSLGAQHTAVGYDGITLTDCQTGQIDIGRFSLDNVDRLSLNNGQSDNIFQPARFFASAGILNIQTLTPLFTKGKKTNIAGAFKTGSWGLINPSLLLEQQFNKTWSMSANGEWMSSDGHYPYTLHYGNAAEDLSSREKRKNTDVQTFRAEAGLYGNFSDKEQWRLKAYYFQSSRGLPKATTFYNDHSTQHLWDKNTFCLLYTSPSPRDRSLSR
;
A
#
# COMPACT_ATOMS: atom_id res chain seq x y z
N MET A 1 -5.60 16.71 4.55
CA MET A 1 -4.75 15.63 4.03
C MET A 1 -4.59 15.84 2.53
N THR A 2 -3.37 15.76 2.03
CA THR A 2 -3.06 15.84 0.60
C THR A 2 -2.31 14.58 0.19
N VAL A 3 -2.79 13.92 -0.86
CA VAL A 3 -2.07 12.82 -1.49
C VAL A 3 -1.31 13.39 -2.68
N LYS A 4 -0.01 13.16 -2.73
CA LYS A 4 0.83 13.51 -3.88
C LYS A 4 1.16 12.24 -4.65
N ASP A 5 0.93 12.29 -5.96
CA ASP A 5 1.24 11.21 -6.89
C ASP A 5 2.41 11.65 -7.77
N TYR A 6 3.48 10.88 -7.78
CA TYR A 6 4.71 11.16 -8.51
C TYR A 6 4.89 10.14 -9.63
N GLY A 7 4.06 10.19 -10.65
CA GLY A 7 4.28 9.40 -11.86
C GLY A 7 3.15 8.47 -12.28
N GLY A 8 1.93 8.66 -11.80
CA GLY A 8 0.76 7.93 -12.29
C GLY A 8 0.74 6.46 -11.84
N ILE A 9 0.49 5.55 -12.79
CA ILE A 9 0.41 4.10 -12.49
C ILE A 9 1.79 3.61 -12.02
N GLY A 10 1.84 3.01 -10.83
CA GLY A 10 3.09 2.53 -10.21
C GLY A 10 4.02 3.63 -9.69
N GLY A 11 3.64 4.91 -9.79
CA GLY A 11 4.38 6.02 -9.21
C GLY A 11 4.34 6.04 -7.68
N LEU A 12 5.32 6.71 -7.08
CA LEU A 12 5.36 6.95 -5.64
C LEU A 12 4.13 7.77 -5.21
N LYS A 13 3.39 7.29 -4.22
CA LYS A 13 2.25 7.99 -3.65
C LYS A 13 2.51 8.29 -2.18
N THR A 14 2.57 9.56 -1.84
CA THR A 14 2.83 10.00 -0.47
C THR A 14 1.66 10.77 0.12
N VAL A 15 1.54 10.73 1.43
CA VAL A 15 0.52 11.47 2.17
C VAL A 15 1.18 12.55 3.00
N SER A 16 0.65 13.75 2.91
CA SER A 16 1.02 14.86 3.78
C SER A 16 -0.20 15.41 4.53
N ILE A 17 0.02 15.80 5.79
CA ILE A 17 -1.02 16.30 6.70
C ILE A 17 -0.65 17.72 7.11
N ARG A 18 -1.62 18.64 7.05
CA ARG A 18 -1.46 20.05 7.46
C ARG A 18 -0.30 20.78 6.78
N SER A 19 -0.07 20.49 5.50
CA SER A 19 1.02 21.06 4.71
C SER A 19 2.44 20.77 5.23
N LEU A 20 2.57 19.89 6.20
CA LEU A 20 3.85 19.33 6.62
C LEU A 20 4.32 18.29 5.60
N GLY A 21 5.61 18.14 5.41
CA GLY A 21 6.15 17.16 4.47
C GLY A 21 5.72 15.71 4.80
N ALA A 22 5.71 14.85 3.79
CA ALA A 22 5.28 13.44 3.96
C ALA A 22 6.13 12.68 4.99
N GLN A 23 7.37 13.10 5.22
CA GLN A 23 8.27 12.57 6.25
C GLN A 23 7.75 12.77 7.70
N HIS A 24 6.81 13.70 7.91
CA HIS A 24 6.20 13.96 9.21
C HIS A 24 4.88 13.22 9.42
N THR A 25 4.45 12.45 8.41
CA THR A 25 3.24 11.64 8.46
C THR A 25 3.62 10.19 8.73
N ALA A 26 3.18 9.64 9.86
CA ALA A 26 3.32 8.21 10.10
C ALA A 26 2.26 7.42 9.32
N VAL A 27 2.64 6.26 8.83
CA VAL A 27 1.72 5.30 8.22
C VAL A 27 1.73 4.03 9.07
N GLY A 28 0.57 3.65 9.56
CA GLY A 28 0.35 2.40 10.27
C GLY A 28 -0.35 1.40 9.36
N TYR A 29 0.07 0.15 9.41
CA TYR A 29 -0.57 -0.96 8.73
C TYR A 29 -0.88 -2.06 9.75
N ASP A 30 -2.16 -2.28 10.04
CA ASP A 30 -2.64 -3.18 11.09
C ASP A 30 -1.96 -2.98 12.45
N GLY A 31 -1.69 -1.72 12.81
CA GLY A 31 -1.04 -1.36 14.09
C GLY A 31 0.48 -1.35 14.06
N ILE A 32 1.13 -1.76 12.97
CA ILE A 32 2.58 -1.60 12.79
C ILE A 32 2.87 -0.24 12.17
N THR A 33 3.82 0.48 12.73
CA THR A 33 4.37 1.69 12.10
C THR A 33 5.32 1.30 10.98
N LEU A 34 4.99 1.69 9.79
CA LEU A 34 5.87 1.55 8.65
C LEU A 34 6.90 2.67 8.63
N THR A 35 8.09 2.35 8.18
CA THR A 35 9.19 3.30 8.05
C THR A 35 9.99 3.03 6.79
N ASP A 36 10.41 4.10 6.17
CA ASP A 36 11.41 4.08 5.12
C ASP A 36 12.68 4.72 5.69
N CYS A 37 13.78 3.97 5.71
CA CYS A 37 15.03 4.42 6.31
C CYS A 37 15.82 5.35 5.38
N GLN A 38 15.48 5.41 4.11
CA GLN A 38 16.21 6.18 3.11
C GLN A 38 15.62 7.59 2.94
N THR A 39 14.31 7.68 2.72
CA THR A 39 13.64 8.94 2.41
C THR A 39 12.78 9.47 3.55
N GLY A 40 12.44 8.61 4.51
CA GLY A 40 11.47 8.90 5.57
C GLY A 40 10.04 9.03 5.08
N GLN A 41 9.78 8.80 3.78
CA GLN A 41 8.46 8.91 3.16
C GLN A 41 7.93 7.52 2.84
N ILE A 42 6.70 7.25 3.23
CA ILE A 42 6.06 5.96 2.95
C ILE A 42 5.26 6.04 1.65
N ASP A 43 5.57 5.13 0.74
CA ASP A 43 4.76 4.91 -0.46
C ASP A 43 3.49 4.15 -0.10
N ILE A 44 2.37 4.86 -0.06
CA ILE A 44 1.06 4.23 0.19
C ILE A 44 0.54 3.44 -1.01
N GLY A 45 1.11 3.62 -2.20
CA GLY A 45 0.80 2.82 -3.39
C GLY A 45 1.22 1.35 -3.28
N ARG A 46 2.02 1.01 -2.28
CA ARG A 46 2.41 -0.39 -1.99
C ARG A 46 1.26 -1.24 -1.45
N PHE A 47 0.22 -0.61 -0.89
CA PHE A 47 -0.88 -1.33 -0.25
C PHE A 47 -2.05 -1.47 -1.21
N SER A 48 -2.64 -2.67 -1.24
CA SER A 48 -3.88 -2.91 -1.97
C SER A 48 -5.05 -2.34 -1.18
N LEU A 49 -5.94 -1.63 -1.86
CA LEU A 49 -7.19 -1.17 -1.26
C LEU A 49 -8.27 -2.25 -1.26
N ASP A 50 -8.07 -3.36 -1.99
CA ASP A 50 -9.06 -4.45 -2.11
C ASP A 50 -9.20 -5.24 -0.80
N ASN A 51 -8.19 -5.18 0.08
CA ASN A 51 -8.17 -5.86 1.37
C ASN A 51 -8.22 -4.88 2.57
N VAL A 52 -8.68 -3.65 2.35
CA VAL A 52 -8.76 -2.64 3.42
C VAL A 52 -10.19 -2.52 3.94
N ASP A 53 -10.34 -2.66 5.25
CA ASP A 53 -11.59 -2.42 5.97
C ASP A 53 -11.76 -0.93 6.30
N ARG A 54 -10.70 -0.32 6.83
CA ARG A 54 -10.74 1.06 7.31
C ARG A 54 -9.46 1.82 7.05
N LEU A 55 -9.62 3.05 6.59
CA LEU A 55 -8.58 4.08 6.58
C LEU A 55 -8.95 5.14 7.61
N SER A 56 -8.12 5.33 8.61
CA SER A 56 -8.32 6.38 9.61
C SER A 56 -7.15 7.35 9.62
N LEU A 57 -7.48 8.63 9.73
CA LEU A 57 -6.53 9.71 9.85
C LEU A 57 -6.64 10.33 11.24
N ASN A 58 -5.61 10.16 12.03
CA ASN A 58 -5.53 10.75 13.37
C ASN A 58 -4.63 11.98 13.33
N ASN A 59 -5.20 13.12 13.70
CA ASN A 59 -4.50 14.39 13.81
C ASN A 59 -4.24 14.69 15.30
N GLY A 60 -3.02 14.45 15.76
CA GLY A 60 -2.63 14.67 17.14
C GLY A 60 -2.48 13.38 17.95
N GLN A 61 -2.38 13.52 19.25
CA GLN A 61 -2.27 12.38 20.15
C GLN A 61 -3.59 11.60 20.19
N SER A 62 -3.46 10.30 20.12
CA SER A 62 -4.57 9.38 20.34
C SER A 62 -4.64 9.04 21.83
N ASP A 63 -5.84 8.89 22.36
CA ASP A 63 -6.07 8.43 23.75
C ASP A 63 -5.73 6.94 23.92
N ASN A 64 -5.38 6.25 22.82
CA ASN A 64 -4.98 4.86 22.86
C ASN A 64 -3.54 4.71 23.36
N ILE A 65 -3.36 4.38 24.62
CA ILE A 65 -2.07 4.16 25.28
C ILE A 65 -1.27 2.98 24.69
N PHE A 66 -1.92 2.09 23.95
CA PHE A 66 -1.28 0.92 23.31
C PHE A 66 -0.67 1.22 21.94
N GLN A 67 -0.72 2.46 21.50
CA GLN A 67 -0.06 2.86 20.27
C GLN A 67 1.48 2.87 20.43
N PRO A 68 2.22 2.48 19.37
CA PRO A 68 3.68 2.62 19.37
C PRO A 68 4.11 4.06 19.64
N ALA A 69 5.15 4.25 20.45
CA ALA A 69 5.67 5.59 20.80
C ALA A 69 6.00 6.45 19.57
N ARG A 70 6.35 5.83 18.45
CA ARG A 70 6.62 6.49 17.19
C ARG A 70 5.41 7.22 16.60
N PHE A 71 4.19 6.76 16.87
CA PHE A 71 2.98 7.46 16.45
C PHE A 71 2.82 8.79 17.15
N PHE A 72 3.22 8.88 18.42
CA PHE A 72 3.17 10.13 19.17
C PHE A 72 4.17 11.19 18.69
N ALA A 73 5.23 10.76 18.00
CA ALA A 73 6.24 11.65 17.45
C ALA A 73 5.87 12.22 16.05
N SER A 74 4.75 11.83 15.49
CA SER A 74 4.34 12.22 14.14
C SER A 74 3.30 13.33 14.17
N ALA A 75 3.32 14.21 13.17
CA ALA A 75 2.34 15.31 13.03
C ALA A 75 0.92 14.81 12.72
N GLY A 76 0.82 13.61 12.18
CA GLY A 76 -0.42 12.90 11.95
C GLY A 76 -0.14 11.46 11.54
N ILE A 77 -1.15 10.62 11.69
CA ILE A 77 -1.05 9.17 11.47
C ILE A 77 -2.14 8.75 10.49
N LEU A 78 -1.72 8.17 9.37
CA LEU A 78 -2.61 7.42 8.49
C LEU A 78 -2.57 5.95 8.92
N ASN A 79 -3.67 5.44 9.44
CA ASN A 79 -3.78 4.06 9.88
C ASN A 79 -4.61 3.25 8.87
N ILE A 80 -4.03 2.19 8.34
CA ILE A 80 -4.63 1.26 7.40
C ILE A 80 -4.96 -0.01 8.16
N GLN A 81 -6.23 -0.37 8.21
CA GLN A 81 -6.70 -1.61 8.81
C GLN A 81 -7.22 -2.52 7.72
N THR A 82 -6.71 -3.74 7.67
CA THR A 82 -7.16 -4.74 6.70
C THR A 82 -8.39 -5.49 7.21
N LEU A 83 -9.12 -6.08 6.27
CA LEU A 83 -10.26 -6.93 6.55
C LEU A 83 -9.88 -8.08 7.49
N THR A 84 -10.68 -8.27 8.52
CA THR A 84 -10.63 -9.48 9.35
C THR A 84 -11.68 -10.45 8.84
N PRO A 85 -11.35 -11.72 8.59
CA PRO A 85 -12.31 -12.70 8.07
C PRO A 85 -13.56 -12.81 8.93
N LEU A 86 -14.71 -12.61 8.34
CA LEU A 86 -16.01 -12.79 8.97
C LEU A 86 -16.79 -13.90 8.26
N PHE A 87 -17.24 -14.87 9.02
CA PHE A 87 -17.96 -16.03 8.50
C PHE A 87 -19.42 -16.03 8.97
N THR A 88 -20.34 -16.16 8.01
CA THR A 88 -21.75 -16.33 8.30
C THR A 88 -22.03 -17.81 8.68
N LYS A 89 -23.02 -18.04 9.51
CA LYS A 89 -23.42 -19.41 9.91
C LYS A 89 -23.57 -20.33 8.68
N GLY A 90 -22.80 -21.41 8.66
CA GLY A 90 -22.82 -22.42 7.59
C GLY A 90 -21.82 -22.20 6.45
N LYS A 91 -21.23 -21.02 6.31
CA LYS A 91 -20.15 -20.73 5.34
C LYS A 91 -18.81 -20.71 6.06
N LYS A 92 -17.90 -21.59 5.63
CA LYS A 92 -16.51 -21.66 6.16
C LYS A 92 -15.48 -21.10 5.20
N THR A 93 -15.87 -20.80 3.99
CA THR A 93 -14.98 -20.30 2.92
C THR A 93 -15.61 -19.10 2.25
N ASN A 94 -14.86 -18.03 2.13
CA ASN A 94 -15.18 -16.87 1.32
C ASN A 94 -14.12 -16.74 0.23
N ILE A 95 -14.55 -16.50 -0.99
CA ILE A 95 -13.68 -16.23 -2.13
C ILE A 95 -14.20 -14.98 -2.80
N ALA A 96 -13.33 -13.99 -2.97
CA ALA A 96 -13.61 -12.78 -3.71
C ALA A 96 -12.50 -12.53 -4.73
N GLY A 97 -12.89 -12.27 -5.97
CA GLY A 97 -11.97 -11.92 -7.03
C GLY A 97 -12.38 -10.60 -7.66
N ALA A 98 -11.39 -9.79 -8.05
CA ALA A 98 -11.62 -8.59 -8.82
C ALA A 98 -10.66 -8.56 -10.01
N PHE A 99 -11.15 -8.02 -11.11
CA PHE A 99 -10.35 -7.78 -12.31
C PHE A 99 -10.54 -6.33 -12.73
N LYS A 100 -9.47 -5.56 -12.68
CA LYS A 100 -9.48 -4.16 -13.07
C LYS A 100 -8.67 -3.99 -14.34
N THR A 101 -9.17 -3.22 -15.27
CA THR A 101 -8.48 -2.84 -16.50
C THR A 101 -8.64 -1.36 -16.75
N GLY A 102 -7.76 -0.79 -17.52
CA GLY A 102 -7.77 0.64 -17.76
C GLY A 102 -6.90 1.05 -18.95
N SER A 103 -6.70 2.35 -19.10
CA SER A 103 -5.84 2.91 -20.14
C SER A 103 -4.39 2.41 -20.01
N TRP A 104 -3.67 2.46 -21.09
CA TRP A 104 -2.24 2.13 -21.16
C TRP A 104 -1.91 0.67 -20.83
N GLY A 105 -2.77 -0.23 -21.27
CA GLY A 105 -2.58 -1.68 -21.06
C GLY A 105 -2.67 -2.10 -19.60
N LEU A 106 -3.36 -1.34 -18.73
CA LEU A 106 -3.52 -1.70 -17.33
C LEU A 106 -4.33 -2.97 -17.18
N ILE A 107 -3.74 -3.96 -16.52
CA ILE A 107 -4.35 -5.21 -16.11
C ILE A 107 -4.03 -5.41 -14.64
N ASN A 108 -5.06 -5.61 -13.81
CA ASN A 108 -4.88 -5.76 -12.37
C ASN A 108 -5.89 -6.76 -11.78
N PRO A 109 -5.63 -8.07 -11.89
CA PRO A 109 -6.37 -9.11 -11.17
C PRO A 109 -6.00 -9.13 -9.70
N SER A 110 -6.99 -9.40 -8.86
CA SER A 110 -6.82 -9.67 -7.43
C SER A 110 -7.72 -10.82 -6.97
N LEU A 111 -7.25 -11.56 -5.97
CA LEU A 111 -7.95 -12.69 -5.37
C LEU A 111 -7.80 -12.65 -3.86
N LEU A 112 -8.91 -12.75 -3.15
CA LEU A 112 -8.99 -12.93 -1.71
C LEU A 112 -9.62 -14.29 -1.41
N LEU A 113 -8.94 -15.08 -0.61
CA LEU A 113 -9.40 -16.34 -0.06
C LEU A 113 -9.43 -16.26 1.46
N GLU A 114 -10.57 -16.58 2.05
CA GLU A 114 -10.72 -16.68 3.50
C GLU A 114 -11.27 -18.06 3.84
N GLN A 115 -10.66 -18.69 4.84
CA GLN A 115 -11.04 -20.03 5.28
C GLN A 115 -11.15 -20.10 6.78
N GLN A 116 -12.27 -20.61 7.28
CA GLN A 116 -12.46 -20.97 8.67
C GLN A 116 -12.16 -22.46 8.86
N PHE A 117 -11.16 -22.78 9.66
CA PHE A 117 -10.84 -24.19 9.98
C PHE A 117 -11.76 -24.71 11.08
N ASN A 118 -11.93 -23.91 12.13
CA ASN A 118 -12.80 -24.22 13.26
C ASN A 118 -13.31 -22.91 13.90
N LYS A 119 -13.97 -22.99 15.04
CA LYS A 119 -14.49 -21.80 15.75
C LYS A 119 -13.39 -20.86 16.24
N THR A 120 -12.18 -21.38 16.44
CA THR A 120 -11.04 -20.62 16.97
C THR A 120 -10.13 -20.12 15.88
N TRP A 121 -9.89 -20.90 14.82
CA TRP A 121 -8.88 -20.59 13.81
C TRP A 121 -9.48 -20.28 12.44
N SER A 122 -8.99 -19.22 11.86
CA SER A 122 -9.27 -18.84 10.49
C SER A 122 -8.03 -18.28 9.80
N MET A 123 -8.02 -18.29 8.47
CA MET A 123 -6.97 -17.72 7.66
C MET A 123 -7.55 -16.82 6.58
N SER A 124 -6.74 -15.88 6.13
CA SER A 124 -6.93 -15.12 4.89
C SER A 124 -5.69 -15.19 4.03
N ALA A 125 -5.88 -15.22 2.72
CA ALA A 125 -4.82 -15.06 1.75
C ALA A 125 -5.30 -14.10 0.65
N ASN A 126 -4.51 -13.09 0.37
CA ASN A 126 -4.77 -12.10 -0.67
C ASN A 126 -3.60 -12.08 -1.65
N GLY A 127 -3.90 -12.03 -2.94
CA GLY A 127 -2.91 -11.88 -3.99
C GLY A 127 -3.39 -10.86 -5.01
N GLU A 128 -2.51 -9.97 -5.43
CA GLU A 128 -2.77 -8.96 -6.46
C GLU A 128 -1.56 -8.84 -7.39
N TRP A 129 -1.83 -8.83 -8.66
CA TRP A 129 -0.85 -8.56 -9.68
C TRP A 129 -1.30 -7.38 -10.53
N MET A 130 -0.41 -6.47 -10.83
CA MET A 130 -0.69 -5.32 -11.69
C MET A 130 0.38 -5.21 -12.76
N SER A 131 -0.04 -5.00 -13.99
CA SER A 131 0.84 -4.69 -15.11
C SER A 131 0.25 -3.57 -15.94
N SER A 132 1.11 -2.69 -16.44
CA SER A 132 0.73 -1.63 -17.38
C SER A 132 1.94 -1.26 -18.23
N ASP A 133 1.71 -0.99 -19.51
CA ASP A 133 2.74 -0.50 -20.43
C ASP A 133 3.10 0.96 -20.19
N GLY A 134 2.15 1.75 -19.69
CA GLY A 134 2.33 3.17 -19.40
C GLY A 134 2.60 4.05 -20.63
N HIS A 135 2.43 3.55 -21.85
CA HIS A 135 2.73 4.26 -23.11
C HIS A 135 1.67 5.31 -23.45
N TYR A 136 1.57 6.38 -22.68
CA TYR A 136 0.62 7.47 -22.96
C TYR A 136 1.16 8.46 -24.01
N PRO A 137 0.29 8.97 -24.90
CA PRO A 137 0.68 10.03 -25.84
C PRO A 137 0.83 11.38 -25.12
N TYR A 138 1.81 12.14 -25.53
CA TYR A 138 2.01 13.52 -25.09
C TYR A 138 2.42 14.39 -26.28
N THR A 139 2.21 15.70 -26.18
CA THR A 139 2.67 16.67 -27.18
C THR A 139 3.97 17.28 -26.68
N LEU A 140 5.00 17.14 -27.47
CA LEU A 140 6.29 17.79 -27.23
C LEU A 140 6.29 19.09 -28.00
N HIS A 141 6.40 20.21 -27.29
CA HIS A 141 6.58 21.52 -27.88
C HIS A 141 8.07 21.83 -27.93
N TYR A 142 8.54 22.21 -29.12
CA TYR A 142 9.93 22.59 -29.35
C TYR A 142 9.94 23.74 -30.38
N GLY A 143 10.92 24.61 -30.28
CA GLY A 143 11.03 25.79 -31.11
C GLY A 143 11.14 27.06 -30.30
N ASN A 144 11.33 28.17 -30.99
CA ASN A 144 11.36 29.52 -30.42
C ASN A 144 9.93 30.08 -30.39
N ALA A 145 9.72 31.16 -29.62
CA ALA A 145 8.42 31.82 -29.48
C ALA A 145 7.77 32.28 -30.82
N ALA A 146 8.50 32.24 -31.92
CA ALA A 146 8.03 32.61 -33.25
C ALA A 146 7.60 31.36 -34.10
N GLU A 147 8.04 30.18 -33.74
CA GLU A 147 7.70 28.92 -34.43
C GLU A 147 7.26 27.88 -33.38
N ASP A 148 5.95 27.72 -33.22
CA ASP A 148 5.38 26.69 -32.35
C ASP A 148 5.44 25.34 -33.08
N LEU A 149 6.58 24.71 -33.02
CA LEU A 149 6.78 23.37 -33.52
C LEU A 149 6.36 22.36 -32.44
N SER A 150 5.48 21.45 -32.80
CA SER A 150 5.05 20.39 -31.88
C SER A 150 5.02 19.04 -32.57
N SER A 151 5.38 18.00 -31.86
CA SER A 151 5.22 16.61 -32.29
C SER A 151 4.42 15.81 -31.26
N ARG A 152 3.66 14.84 -31.76
CA ARG A 152 2.91 13.91 -30.90
C ARG A 152 3.76 12.65 -30.71
N GLU A 153 4.22 12.47 -29.49
CA GLU A 153 5.10 11.38 -29.09
C GLU A 153 4.37 10.41 -28.17
N LYS A 154 4.89 9.18 -28.03
CA LYS A 154 4.47 8.23 -27.00
C LYS A 154 5.55 8.10 -25.96
N ARG A 155 5.15 8.15 -24.70
CA ARG A 155 6.06 7.97 -23.58
C ARG A 155 6.64 6.55 -23.62
N LYS A 156 7.95 6.42 -23.45
CA LYS A 156 8.68 5.18 -23.41
C LYS A 156 9.22 4.93 -22.01
N ASN A 157 9.52 3.64 -21.71
CA ASN A 157 10.08 3.22 -20.44
C ASN A 157 9.23 3.68 -19.23
N THR A 158 7.92 3.45 -19.32
CA THR A 158 6.92 3.78 -18.29
C THR A 158 6.13 2.56 -17.86
N ASP A 159 6.59 1.40 -18.28
CA ASP A 159 6.02 0.13 -17.89
C ASP A 159 6.14 -0.10 -16.40
N VAL A 160 5.17 -0.79 -15.83
CA VAL A 160 5.14 -1.16 -14.43
C VAL A 160 4.60 -2.56 -14.26
N GLN A 161 5.26 -3.33 -13.42
CA GLN A 161 4.76 -4.60 -12.92
C GLN A 161 4.85 -4.61 -11.40
N THR A 162 3.76 -4.97 -10.75
CA THR A 162 3.69 -5.04 -9.29
C THR A 162 3.03 -6.34 -8.88
N PHE A 163 3.60 -7.00 -7.91
CA PHE A 163 3.02 -8.17 -7.26
C PHE A 163 2.91 -7.92 -5.75
N ARG A 164 1.74 -8.21 -5.19
CA ARG A 164 1.45 -8.17 -3.76
C ARG A 164 0.88 -9.49 -3.32
N ALA A 165 1.32 -9.97 -2.18
CA ALA A 165 0.73 -11.11 -1.51
C ALA A 165 0.67 -10.88 -0.01
N GLU A 166 -0.43 -11.24 0.59
CA GLU A 166 -0.65 -11.15 2.02
C GLU A 166 -1.30 -12.42 2.53
N ALA A 167 -0.82 -12.93 3.64
CA ALA A 167 -1.40 -14.07 4.33
C ALA A 167 -1.63 -13.72 5.79
N GLY A 168 -2.77 -14.09 6.34
CA GLY A 168 -3.15 -13.87 7.72
C GLY A 168 -3.64 -15.16 8.37
N LEU A 169 -3.19 -15.43 9.59
CA LEU A 169 -3.72 -16.48 10.46
C LEU A 169 -4.30 -15.81 11.72
N TYR A 170 -5.52 -16.14 12.04
CA TYR A 170 -6.28 -15.56 13.14
C TYR A 170 -6.70 -16.64 14.11
N GLY A 171 -6.40 -16.43 15.39
CA GLY A 171 -6.81 -17.31 16.47
C GLY A 171 -7.67 -16.53 17.48
N ASN A 172 -8.93 -16.92 17.65
CA ASN A 172 -9.87 -16.34 18.62
C ASN A 172 -10.16 -17.38 19.69
N PHE A 173 -9.43 -17.34 20.80
CA PHE A 173 -9.58 -18.33 21.88
C PHE A 173 -10.70 -17.94 22.84
N SER A 174 -10.84 -16.65 23.10
CA SER A 174 -11.92 -16.07 23.89
C SER A 174 -12.12 -14.60 23.51
N ASP A 175 -13.14 -13.94 24.07
CA ASP A 175 -13.36 -12.50 23.89
C ASP A 175 -12.18 -11.65 24.36
N LYS A 176 -11.30 -12.24 25.20
CA LYS A 176 -10.13 -11.56 25.77
C LYS A 176 -8.80 -12.00 25.17
N GLU A 177 -8.78 -13.11 24.44
CA GLU A 177 -7.54 -13.69 23.90
C GLU A 177 -7.63 -13.86 22.40
N GLN A 178 -6.89 -13.05 21.68
CA GLN A 178 -6.83 -13.05 20.22
C GLN A 178 -5.38 -13.08 19.75
N TRP A 179 -5.15 -13.87 18.73
CA TRP A 179 -3.87 -13.97 18.05
C TRP A 179 -4.03 -13.62 16.58
N ARG A 180 -3.08 -12.86 16.07
CA ARG A 180 -3.01 -12.54 14.65
C ARG A 180 -1.57 -12.65 14.18
N LEU A 181 -1.34 -13.50 13.21
CA LEU A 181 -0.09 -13.59 12.48
C LEU A 181 -0.36 -13.17 11.04
N LYS A 182 0.40 -12.20 10.53
CA LYS A 182 0.31 -11.73 9.15
C LYS A 182 1.69 -11.73 8.51
N ALA A 183 1.73 -12.12 7.25
CA ALA A 183 2.89 -11.99 6.38
C ALA A 183 2.49 -11.17 5.15
N TYR A 184 3.35 -10.25 4.76
CA TYR A 184 3.17 -9.38 3.63
C TYR A 184 4.39 -9.45 2.73
N TYR A 185 4.13 -9.50 1.44
CA TYR A 185 5.13 -9.46 0.38
C TYR A 185 4.72 -8.46 -0.69
N PHE A 186 5.67 -7.64 -1.11
CA PHE A 186 5.53 -6.69 -2.19
C PHE A 186 6.76 -6.71 -3.07
N GLN A 187 6.53 -6.70 -4.37
CA GLN A 187 7.58 -6.53 -5.38
C GLN A 187 7.05 -5.65 -6.50
N SER A 188 7.88 -4.70 -6.94
CA SER A 188 7.58 -3.82 -8.04
C SER A 188 8.80 -3.68 -8.94
N SER A 189 8.56 -3.65 -10.23
CA SER A 189 9.51 -3.25 -11.27
C SER A 189 8.86 -2.18 -12.11
N ARG A 190 9.54 -1.05 -12.29
CA ARG A 190 9.02 0.05 -13.11
C ARG A 190 10.12 0.69 -13.92
N GLY A 191 9.80 1.06 -15.16
CA GLY A 191 10.65 1.87 -16.00
C GLY A 191 10.78 3.30 -15.44
N LEU A 192 11.93 3.91 -15.60
CA LEU A 192 12.20 5.30 -15.24
C LEU A 192 12.34 6.12 -16.52
N PRO A 193 11.27 6.82 -16.96
CA PRO A 193 11.33 7.63 -18.16
C PRO A 193 12.21 8.86 -17.95
N LYS A 194 12.88 9.30 -19.00
CA LYS A 194 13.61 10.58 -19.00
C LYS A 194 12.66 11.78 -19.07
N ALA A 195 13.21 12.97 -18.88
CA ALA A 195 12.45 14.20 -19.07
C ALA A 195 11.94 14.34 -20.51
N THR A 196 10.76 14.94 -20.67
CA THR A 196 10.12 15.14 -21.98
C THR A 196 10.80 16.22 -22.85
N THR A 197 11.82 16.91 -22.32
CA THR A 197 12.53 18.00 -23.01
C THR A 197 13.62 17.53 -23.95
N PHE A 198 13.98 16.25 -23.93
CA PHE A 198 15.04 15.72 -24.76
C PHE A 198 14.51 14.71 -25.76
N TYR A 199 14.89 14.88 -27.04
CA TYR A 199 14.59 13.99 -28.15
C TYR A 199 15.06 12.55 -27.95
N ASN A 200 15.97 12.33 -26.99
CA ASN A 200 16.65 11.07 -26.80
C ASN A 200 16.01 10.29 -25.66
N ASP A 201 14.87 9.68 -25.92
CA ASP A 201 14.13 8.86 -24.96
C ASP A 201 14.62 7.39 -25.00
N HIS A 202 15.94 7.20 -24.90
CA HIS A 202 16.56 5.87 -24.82
C HIS A 202 16.86 5.44 -23.38
N SER A 203 16.01 5.84 -22.42
CA SER A 203 16.14 5.34 -21.05
C SER A 203 15.78 3.87 -21.01
N THR A 204 16.65 3.07 -20.45
CA THR A 204 16.43 1.64 -20.14
C THR A 204 16.54 1.40 -18.64
N GLN A 205 16.49 2.46 -17.82
CA GLN A 205 16.60 2.35 -16.38
C GLN A 205 15.31 1.82 -15.79
N HIS A 206 15.43 0.84 -14.90
CA HIS A 206 14.33 0.29 -14.12
C HIS A 206 14.60 0.45 -12.63
N LEU A 207 13.55 0.73 -11.88
CA LEU A 207 13.55 0.72 -10.43
C LEU A 207 12.92 -0.58 -9.94
N TRP A 208 13.66 -1.32 -9.13
CA TRP A 208 13.20 -2.52 -8.45
C TRP A 208 12.97 -2.21 -6.98
N ASP A 209 11.79 -2.56 -6.49
CA ASP A 209 11.43 -2.39 -5.09
C ASP A 209 10.88 -3.71 -4.56
N LYS A 210 11.35 -4.11 -3.37
CA LYS A 210 10.91 -5.32 -2.70
C LYS A 210 10.75 -5.04 -1.22
N ASN A 211 9.61 -5.43 -0.68
CA ASN A 211 9.30 -5.23 0.72
C ASN A 211 8.63 -6.48 1.31
N THR A 212 9.07 -6.88 2.49
CA THR A 212 8.50 -7.99 3.24
C THR A 212 8.41 -7.63 4.70
N PHE A 213 7.30 -7.93 5.33
CA PHE A 213 7.18 -7.84 6.77
C PHE A 213 6.25 -8.94 7.32
N CYS A 214 6.46 -9.27 8.59
CA CYS A 214 5.61 -10.20 9.33
C CYS A 214 5.18 -9.52 10.62
N LEU A 215 3.92 -9.68 10.99
CA LEU A 215 3.32 -9.17 12.21
C LEU A 215 2.82 -10.34 13.05
N LEU A 216 3.20 -10.37 14.31
CA LEU A 216 2.55 -11.18 15.31
C LEU A 216 1.92 -10.25 16.36
N TYR A 217 0.61 -10.37 16.54
CA TYR A 217 -0.16 -9.66 17.54
C TYR A 217 -0.82 -10.66 18.48
N THR A 218 -0.69 -10.41 19.79
CA THR A 218 -1.34 -11.19 20.85
C THR A 218 -2.03 -10.25 21.81
N SER A 219 -3.25 -10.57 22.23
CA SER A 219 -3.99 -9.83 23.26
C SER A 219 -4.56 -10.82 24.28
N PRO A 220 -4.46 -10.53 25.59
CA PRO A 220 -3.82 -9.35 26.19
C PRO A 220 -2.30 -9.37 26.06
N SER A 221 -1.71 -8.18 26.00
CA SER A 221 -0.25 -8.07 26.06
C SER A 221 0.26 -8.55 27.42
N PRO A 222 1.44 -9.21 27.48
CA PRO A 222 2.06 -9.57 28.76
C PRO A 222 2.25 -8.38 29.72
N ARG A 223 2.35 -7.15 29.18
CA ARG A 223 2.44 -5.92 29.97
C ARG A 223 1.15 -5.56 30.70
N ASP A 224 -0.02 -5.97 30.19
CA ASP A 224 -1.31 -5.64 30.79
C ASP A 224 -1.57 -6.43 32.08
N ARG A 225 -0.88 -7.54 32.28
CA ARG A 225 -0.96 -8.35 33.49
C ARG A 225 -0.20 -7.78 34.69
N SER A 226 0.76 -6.87 34.45
CA SER A 226 1.59 -6.28 35.51
C SER A 226 0.97 -5.04 36.17
N LEU A 227 -0.09 -4.47 35.62
CA LEU A 227 -0.75 -3.25 36.13
C LEU A 227 -2.03 -3.55 36.94
N SER A 228 -2.38 -4.82 37.11
CA SER A 228 -3.57 -5.25 37.86
C SER A 228 -3.19 -5.81 39.25
N ARG A 229 -2.38 -5.09 40.01
CA ARG A 229 -2.18 -5.32 41.46
C ARG A 229 -2.19 -4.01 42.22
#